data_9257357737be5a23c0a003a4973b1705
#
_entry.id   9257357737be5a23c0a003a4973b1705
#
_cell.length_a   1.000
_cell.length_b   1.000
_cell.length_c   1.000
_cell.angle_alpha   90.00
_cell.angle_beta   90.00
_cell.angle_gamma   90.00
#
_symmetry.space_group_name_H-M   'P 1'
#
loop_
_entity.id
_entity.type
_entity.pdbx_description
1 polymer ?
#
loop_
_entity_poly.entity_id
_entity_poly.type
_entity_poly.pdbx_seq_one_letter_code
_entity_poly.pdbx_strand_id
1 'polypeptide(L)'
;MNALRAADGMRAAKVRGAVTVRRAAVPLGANRAAEELGLRRAEFELAVELGLVRSDAGPRRWSRAEIDRVRGGAGFPEALYERVRTVNTGAGAGLLGIGTERLRALTRCGYLTPVGYRVNRYRMVVWLYLAQELREFRVRERGLAVGPLPARDRQRLAAGADVRARNWRGRRTGLLLARTADPWERAAVVAALLEPPDLARVVPDEAERALLTALAPPRPYGHPCVPAAAEVADRLLRAREPDETIWYSASLGMALAEARSAASGSRPGDASVEDDRREGADIDPCAVLAGETAVLVQ
;
A
#
# COMPACT_ATOMS: atom_id res chain seq x y z
N MET A 1 21.65 44.32 -76.46
CA MET A 1 21.83 45.57 -75.66
C MET A 1 20.99 45.39 -74.40
N ASN A 2 21.66 45.50 -73.27
CA ASN A 2 21.17 45.73 -71.86
C ASN A 2 20.21 44.69 -71.28
N ALA A 3 20.62 43.85 -70.47
CA ALA A 3 21.26 43.95 -69.13
C ALA A 3 20.40 44.69 -68.07
N LEU A 4 20.08 44.08 -67.07
CA LEU A 4 20.20 44.45 -65.65
C LEU A 4 19.09 43.86 -64.79
N ARG A 5 19.53 42.92 -63.88
CA ARG A 5 19.42 42.97 -62.40
C ARG A 5 18.02 43.05 -61.85
N ALA A 6 17.63 41.96 -61.19
CA ALA A 6 16.90 42.04 -59.97
C ALA A 6 17.47 41.00 -58.98
N ALA A 7 18.15 41.52 -58.02
CA ALA A 7 18.56 40.82 -56.80
C ALA A 7 17.31 40.59 -55.92
N ASP A 8 16.97 39.40 -55.63
CA ASP A 8 17.28 38.75 -54.37
C ASP A 8 16.69 39.37 -53.08
N GLY A 9 15.79 38.70 -52.48
CA GLY A 9 15.14 39.01 -51.24
C GLY A 9 14.67 37.72 -50.54
N MET A 10 15.59 36.78 -50.32
CA MET A 10 15.31 35.59 -49.53
C MET A 10 15.21 35.97 -48.05
N ARG A 11 14.01 36.30 -47.58
CA ARG A 11 13.72 36.47 -46.14
C ARG A 11 13.66 35.11 -45.49
N ALA A 12 14.72 34.77 -44.76
CA ALA A 12 14.75 33.66 -43.82
C ALA A 12 13.66 33.85 -42.74
N ALA A 13 12.59 33.07 -42.83
CA ALA A 13 11.60 32.95 -41.78
C ALA A 13 12.25 32.21 -40.60
N LYS A 14 12.62 32.97 -39.59
CA LYS A 14 13.11 32.47 -38.29
C LYS A 14 11.95 31.82 -37.58
N VAL A 15 11.78 30.50 -37.76
CA VAL A 15 10.87 29.69 -36.94
C VAL A 15 11.38 29.71 -35.50
N ARG A 16 10.86 30.61 -34.70
CA ARG A 16 11.00 30.57 -33.27
C ARG A 16 10.13 29.40 -32.77
N GLY A 17 10.70 28.22 -32.65
CA GLY A 17 10.13 27.15 -31.86
C GLY A 17 10.02 27.61 -30.41
N ALA A 18 8.84 28.05 -30.01
CA ALA A 18 8.53 28.26 -28.63
C ALA A 18 8.57 26.89 -27.94
N VAL A 19 9.71 26.54 -27.32
CA VAL A 19 9.78 25.47 -26.34
C VAL A 19 8.94 25.96 -25.16
N THR A 20 7.68 25.57 -25.16
CA THR A 20 6.82 25.74 -24.00
C THR A 20 7.39 24.83 -22.91
N VAL A 21 8.23 25.40 -22.06
CA VAL A 21 8.63 24.76 -20.82
C VAL A 21 7.34 24.52 -20.04
N ARG A 22 6.80 23.33 -20.14
CA ARG A 22 5.68 22.87 -19.30
C ARG A 22 6.18 22.97 -17.87
N ARG A 23 5.75 24.02 -17.17
CA ARG A 23 5.99 24.19 -15.74
C ARG A 23 5.57 22.89 -15.08
N ALA A 24 6.53 22.18 -14.51
CA ALA A 24 6.25 20.89 -13.87
C ALA A 24 5.11 21.09 -12.88
N ALA A 25 4.01 20.39 -13.09
CA ALA A 25 2.83 20.52 -12.22
C ALA A 25 3.23 20.03 -10.83
N VAL A 26 2.94 20.85 -9.83
CA VAL A 26 3.25 20.52 -8.44
C VAL A 26 2.60 19.18 -8.07
N PRO A 27 3.37 18.22 -7.54
CA PRO A 27 2.83 16.93 -7.13
C PRO A 27 1.74 17.05 -6.09
N LEU A 28 0.69 16.27 -6.25
CA LEU A 28 -0.47 16.27 -5.38
C LEU A 28 -0.19 15.51 -4.09
N GLY A 29 -0.62 16.06 -2.96
CA GLY A 29 -0.71 15.32 -1.70
C GLY A 29 -1.92 14.39 -1.69
N ALA A 30 -1.93 13.43 -0.75
CA ALA A 30 -2.94 12.36 -0.73
C ALA A 30 -4.40 12.85 -0.59
N ASN A 31 -4.66 13.94 0.16
CA ASN A 31 -6.02 14.50 0.28
C ASN A 31 -6.50 15.05 -1.06
N ARG A 32 -5.66 15.84 -1.73
CA ARG A 32 -5.98 16.41 -3.03
C ARG A 32 -6.15 15.35 -4.11
N ALA A 33 -5.27 14.34 -4.12
CA ALA A 33 -5.36 13.22 -5.06
C ALA A 33 -6.64 12.39 -4.84
N ALA A 34 -7.02 12.15 -3.57
CA ALA A 34 -8.27 11.48 -3.22
C ALA A 34 -9.49 12.27 -3.72
N GLU A 35 -9.54 13.57 -3.44
CA GLU A 35 -10.60 14.48 -3.88
C GLU A 35 -10.76 14.46 -5.40
N GLU A 36 -9.66 14.52 -6.13
CA GLU A 36 -9.69 14.51 -7.61
C GLU A 36 -10.19 13.19 -8.21
N LEU A 37 -10.01 12.08 -7.51
CA LEU A 37 -10.55 10.78 -7.89
C LEU A 37 -11.94 10.52 -7.31
N GLY A 38 -12.51 11.46 -6.54
CA GLY A 38 -13.80 11.32 -5.88
C GLY A 38 -13.82 10.29 -4.76
N LEU A 39 -12.64 9.86 -4.26
CA LEU A 39 -12.51 8.87 -3.20
C LEU A 39 -12.44 9.54 -1.83
N ARG A 40 -13.01 8.89 -0.82
CA ARG A 40 -12.66 9.21 0.57
C ARG A 40 -11.19 8.88 0.83
N ARG A 41 -10.56 9.57 1.76
CA ARG A 41 -9.14 9.36 2.10
C ARG A 41 -8.81 7.88 2.31
N ALA A 42 -9.62 7.19 3.05
CA ALA A 42 -9.44 5.78 3.33
C ALA A 42 -9.53 4.87 2.08
N GLU A 43 -10.41 5.18 1.15
CA GLU A 43 -10.55 4.46 -0.13
C GLU A 43 -9.36 4.74 -1.04
N PHE A 44 -8.86 5.97 -1.01
CA PHE A 44 -7.66 6.35 -1.75
C PHE A 44 -6.41 5.61 -1.22
N GLU A 45 -6.22 5.54 0.09
CA GLU A 45 -5.11 4.80 0.70
C GLU A 45 -5.18 3.32 0.33
N LEU A 46 -6.37 2.73 0.34
CA LEU A 46 -6.57 1.37 -0.14
C LEU A 46 -6.28 1.24 -1.64
N ALA A 47 -6.70 2.19 -2.47
CA ALA A 47 -6.39 2.20 -3.91
C ALA A 47 -4.87 2.21 -4.15
N VAL A 48 -4.14 3.00 -3.37
CA VAL A 48 -2.67 3.02 -3.39
C VAL A 48 -2.10 1.68 -2.92
N GLU A 49 -2.59 1.12 -1.83
CA GLU A 49 -2.14 -0.18 -1.32
C GLU A 49 -2.39 -1.33 -2.30
N LEU A 50 -3.49 -1.29 -3.02
CA LEU A 50 -3.82 -2.24 -4.09
C LEU A 50 -3.05 -2.00 -5.41
N GLY A 51 -2.26 -0.93 -5.51
CA GLY A 51 -1.53 -0.57 -6.73
C GLY A 51 -2.40 0.01 -7.85
N LEU A 52 -3.63 0.40 -7.54
CA LEU A 52 -4.54 1.04 -8.50
C LEU A 52 -4.12 2.49 -8.82
N VAL A 53 -3.51 3.14 -7.83
CA VAL A 53 -2.94 4.48 -7.90
C VAL A 53 -1.49 4.40 -7.46
N ARG A 54 -0.56 4.88 -8.30
CA ARG A 54 0.89 4.78 -8.05
C ARG A 54 1.44 6.11 -7.54
N SER A 55 2.30 6.05 -6.52
CA SER A 55 3.07 7.21 -6.06
C SER A 55 4.27 7.38 -7.00
N ASP A 56 4.17 8.28 -7.96
CA ASP A 56 5.10 8.45 -9.10
C ASP A 56 5.89 9.76 -9.06
N ALA A 57 5.62 10.61 -8.07
CA ALA A 57 6.23 11.93 -7.93
C ALA A 57 6.97 12.09 -6.58
N GLY A 58 7.47 10.98 -6.03
CA GLY A 58 8.12 10.90 -4.72
C GLY A 58 7.26 10.22 -3.65
N PRO A 59 7.79 10.01 -2.46
CA PRO A 59 7.06 9.36 -1.38
C PRO A 59 5.74 10.08 -1.07
N ARG A 60 4.62 9.35 -1.15
CA ARG A 60 3.26 9.87 -0.90
C ARG A 60 2.90 11.11 -1.74
N ARG A 61 3.46 11.20 -2.96
CA ARG A 61 3.18 12.25 -3.94
C ARG A 61 2.72 11.64 -5.26
N TRP A 62 1.75 12.31 -5.90
CA TRP A 62 1.12 11.85 -7.12
C TRP A 62 1.20 12.91 -8.20
N SER A 63 1.66 12.53 -9.39
CA SER A 63 1.64 13.44 -10.53
C SER A 63 0.22 13.65 -11.06
N ARG A 64 0.02 14.75 -11.76
CA ARG A 64 -1.23 14.97 -12.50
C ARG A 64 -1.45 13.87 -13.54
N ALA A 65 -0.38 13.43 -14.20
CA ALA A 65 -0.45 12.37 -15.20
C ALA A 65 -0.99 11.06 -14.64
N GLU A 66 -0.57 10.68 -13.42
CA GLU A 66 -1.10 9.48 -12.76
C GLU A 66 -2.59 9.61 -12.43
N ILE A 67 -3.02 10.76 -11.93
CA ILE A 67 -4.44 11.02 -11.68
C ILE A 67 -5.26 10.95 -12.98
N ASP A 68 -4.77 11.59 -14.03
CA ASP A 68 -5.44 11.57 -15.33
C ASP A 68 -5.44 10.15 -15.94
N ARG A 69 -4.38 9.37 -15.75
CA ARG A 69 -4.35 7.94 -16.13
C ARG A 69 -5.45 7.14 -15.43
N VAL A 70 -5.63 7.34 -14.14
CA VAL A 70 -6.67 6.65 -13.36
C VAL A 70 -8.07 7.10 -13.83
N ARG A 71 -8.27 8.38 -14.04
CA ARG A 71 -9.55 8.95 -14.53
C ARG A 71 -9.89 8.49 -15.94
N GLY A 72 -8.89 8.31 -16.79
CA GLY A 72 -9.05 7.77 -18.15
C GLY A 72 -9.29 6.27 -18.20
N GLY A 73 -9.28 5.57 -17.08
CA GLY A 73 -9.57 4.14 -17.01
C GLY A 73 -11.02 3.81 -17.38
N ALA A 74 -11.22 2.67 -18.05
CA ALA A 74 -12.55 2.23 -18.45
C ALA A 74 -13.50 2.10 -17.24
N GLY A 75 -14.69 2.68 -17.35
CA GLY A 75 -15.72 2.63 -16.31
C GLY A 75 -15.43 3.52 -15.08
N PHE A 76 -14.49 4.48 -15.18
CA PHE A 76 -14.31 5.47 -14.12
C PHE A 76 -15.55 6.37 -14.02
N PRO A 77 -15.96 6.76 -12.80
CA PRO A 77 -15.39 6.42 -11.48
C PRO A 77 -15.89 5.11 -10.86
N GLU A 78 -16.99 4.54 -11.36
CA GLU A 78 -17.71 3.40 -10.76
C GLU A 78 -16.81 2.16 -10.64
N ALA A 79 -16.01 1.88 -11.68
CA ALA A 79 -15.07 0.74 -11.67
C ALA A 79 -14.01 0.89 -10.56
N LEU A 80 -13.54 2.12 -10.30
CA LEU A 80 -12.61 2.38 -9.21
C LEU A 80 -13.27 2.17 -7.85
N TYR A 81 -14.48 2.70 -7.66
CA TYR A 81 -15.24 2.53 -6.42
C TYR A 81 -15.50 1.06 -6.10
N GLU A 82 -15.93 0.26 -7.07
CA GLU A 82 -16.16 -1.16 -6.86
C GLU A 82 -14.87 -1.92 -6.50
N ARG A 83 -13.73 -1.55 -7.07
CA ARG A 83 -12.42 -2.16 -6.77
C ARG A 83 -11.91 -1.85 -5.36
N VAL A 84 -12.27 -0.70 -4.79
CA VAL A 84 -11.86 -0.31 -3.42
C VAL A 84 -12.96 -0.52 -2.39
N ARG A 85 -14.13 -0.98 -2.79
CA ARG A 85 -15.27 -1.20 -1.90
C ARG A 85 -14.97 -2.31 -0.92
N THR A 86 -14.89 -1.94 0.36
CA THR A 86 -14.70 -2.88 1.46
C THR A 86 -15.96 -3.11 2.25
N VAL A 87 -16.10 -4.32 2.78
CA VAL A 87 -17.17 -4.73 3.69
C VAL A 87 -16.60 -5.46 4.90
N ASN A 88 -17.25 -5.33 6.05
CA ASN A 88 -16.95 -6.14 7.23
C ASN A 88 -17.60 -7.54 7.12
N THR A 89 -17.35 -8.39 8.10
CA THR A 89 -17.88 -9.76 8.13
C THR A 89 -19.41 -9.81 8.03
N GLY A 90 -20.14 -8.92 8.71
CA GLY A 90 -21.60 -8.91 8.65
C GLY A 90 -22.14 -8.55 7.26
N ALA A 91 -21.70 -7.44 6.70
CA ALA A 91 -22.10 -7.02 5.36
C ALA A 91 -21.61 -7.98 4.28
N GLY A 92 -20.41 -8.58 4.44
CA GLY A 92 -19.85 -9.58 3.56
C GLY A 92 -20.68 -10.88 3.55
N ALA A 93 -21.14 -11.32 4.71
CA ALA A 93 -22.06 -12.47 4.83
C ALA A 93 -23.36 -12.23 4.05
N GLY A 94 -23.92 -11.01 4.17
CA GLY A 94 -25.09 -10.59 3.38
C GLY A 94 -24.85 -10.64 1.86
N LEU A 95 -23.67 -10.18 1.39
CA LEU A 95 -23.30 -10.26 -0.04
C LEU A 95 -23.20 -11.70 -0.55
N LEU A 96 -22.75 -12.61 0.30
CA LEU A 96 -22.65 -14.04 -0.03
C LEU A 96 -24.00 -14.78 0.12
N GLY A 97 -24.96 -14.21 0.83
CA GLY A 97 -26.21 -14.87 1.20
C GLY A 97 -26.01 -16.01 2.21
N ILE A 98 -25.05 -15.87 3.13
CA ILE A 98 -24.69 -16.87 4.16
C ILE A 98 -24.71 -16.26 5.55
N GLY A 99 -24.68 -17.10 6.59
CA GLY A 99 -24.56 -16.63 7.98
C GLY A 99 -23.19 -16.05 8.28
N THR A 100 -23.13 -15.10 9.21
CA THR A 100 -21.88 -14.44 9.66
C THR A 100 -20.85 -15.43 10.18
N GLU A 101 -21.29 -16.46 10.94
CA GLU A 101 -20.40 -17.49 11.45
C GLU A 101 -19.80 -18.34 10.33
N ARG A 102 -20.57 -18.57 9.26
CA ARG A 102 -20.07 -19.26 8.08
C ARG A 102 -18.96 -18.46 7.40
N LEU A 103 -19.17 -17.16 7.15
CA LEU A 103 -18.12 -16.32 6.59
C LEU A 103 -16.90 -16.26 7.51
N ARG A 104 -17.11 -16.16 8.82
CA ARG A 104 -16.01 -16.19 9.81
C ARG A 104 -15.22 -17.49 9.71
N ALA A 105 -15.87 -18.63 9.59
CA ALA A 105 -15.22 -19.92 9.44
C ALA A 105 -14.41 -20.00 8.13
N LEU A 106 -14.99 -19.60 7.01
CA LEU A 106 -14.31 -19.56 5.71
C LEU A 106 -13.04 -18.69 5.73
N THR A 107 -13.14 -17.51 6.35
CA THR A 107 -12.00 -16.58 6.41
C THR A 107 -10.91 -17.06 7.38
N ARG A 108 -11.28 -17.70 8.50
CA ARG A 108 -10.34 -18.33 9.44
C ARG A 108 -9.60 -19.50 8.82
N CYS A 109 -10.24 -20.24 7.91
CA CYS A 109 -9.60 -21.31 7.15
C CYS A 109 -8.73 -20.82 5.99
N GLY A 110 -8.86 -19.56 5.58
CA GLY A 110 -8.05 -18.96 4.51
C GLY A 110 -8.68 -18.99 3.12
N TYR A 111 -9.93 -19.37 2.97
CA TYR A 111 -10.64 -19.34 1.69
C TYR A 111 -10.86 -17.92 1.15
N LEU A 112 -10.89 -16.94 2.05
CA LEU A 112 -11.02 -15.53 1.77
C LEU A 112 -10.00 -14.75 2.59
N THR A 113 -9.22 -13.91 1.92
CA THR A 113 -8.15 -13.13 2.54
C THR A 113 -8.64 -11.71 2.82
N PRO A 114 -8.48 -11.20 4.05
CA PRO A 114 -8.77 -9.79 4.33
C PRO A 114 -7.89 -8.86 3.50
N VAL A 115 -8.44 -7.70 3.13
CA VAL A 115 -7.67 -6.62 2.50
C VAL A 115 -7.18 -5.60 3.52
N GLY A 116 -7.81 -5.54 4.67
CA GLY A 116 -7.46 -4.63 5.75
C GLY A 116 -8.22 -4.95 7.02
N TYR A 117 -8.10 -4.07 7.99
CA TYR A 117 -8.81 -4.19 9.26
C TYR A 117 -9.16 -2.81 9.81
N ARG A 118 -10.01 -2.80 10.82
CA ARG A 118 -10.21 -1.68 11.74
C ARG A 118 -10.14 -2.19 13.16
N VAL A 119 -9.67 -1.38 14.08
CA VAL A 119 -9.76 -1.65 15.51
C VAL A 119 -10.92 -0.82 16.05
N ASN A 120 -11.92 -1.49 16.61
CA ASN A 120 -13.09 -0.80 17.16
C ASN A 120 -12.81 -0.24 18.57
N ARG A 121 -13.76 0.51 19.14
CA ARG A 121 -13.67 1.10 20.49
C ARG A 121 -13.40 0.08 21.61
N TYR A 122 -13.72 -1.20 21.39
CA TYR A 122 -13.45 -2.29 22.32
C TYR A 122 -12.10 -2.97 22.07
N ARG A 123 -11.25 -2.37 21.23
CA ARG A 123 -9.95 -2.93 20.81
C ARG A 123 -10.05 -4.27 20.08
N MET A 124 -11.20 -4.56 19.49
CA MET A 124 -11.42 -5.76 18.70
C MET A 124 -11.10 -5.50 17.23
N VAL A 125 -10.41 -6.44 16.61
CA VAL A 125 -10.10 -6.40 15.17
C VAL A 125 -11.34 -6.72 14.36
N VAL A 126 -11.74 -5.78 13.51
CA VAL A 126 -12.79 -5.94 12.51
C VAL A 126 -12.14 -6.08 11.14
N TRP A 127 -12.13 -7.28 10.61
CA TRP A 127 -11.57 -7.58 9.30
C TRP A 127 -12.41 -6.99 8.16
N LEU A 128 -11.74 -6.49 7.13
CA LEU A 128 -12.32 -5.91 5.93
C LEU A 128 -11.97 -6.76 4.71
N TYR A 129 -12.94 -6.96 3.84
CA TYR A 129 -12.84 -7.77 2.63
C TYR A 129 -13.26 -6.94 1.43
N LEU A 130 -12.67 -7.16 0.26
CA LEU A 130 -13.14 -6.55 -0.98
C LEU A 130 -14.48 -7.15 -1.39
N ALA A 131 -15.47 -6.29 -1.61
CA ALA A 131 -16.81 -6.72 -2.00
C ALA A 131 -16.81 -7.52 -3.31
N GLN A 132 -15.93 -7.15 -4.24
CA GLN A 132 -15.74 -7.85 -5.51
C GLN A 132 -15.25 -9.28 -5.29
N GLU A 133 -14.19 -9.50 -4.49
CA GLU A 133 -13.64 -10.83 -4.20
C GLU A 133 -14.66 -11.76 -3.53
N LEU A 134 -15.51 -11.21 -2.68
CA LEU A 134 -16.61 -11.98 -2.09
C LEU A 134 -17.62 -12.45 -3.14
N ARG A 135 -18.03 -11.56 -4.07
CA ARG A 135 -18.93 -11.93 -5.16
C ARG A 135 -18.33 -13.00 -6.09
N GLU A 136 -17.06 -12.84 -6.43
CA GLU A 136 -16.31 -13.82 -7.25
C GLU A 136 -16.21 -15.17 -6.53
N PHE A 137 -15.93 -15.17 -5.23
CA PHE A 137 -15.92 -16.37 -4.41
C PHE A 137 -17.27 -17.09 -4.43
N ARG A 138 -18.37 -16.35 -4.28
CA ARG A 138 -19.73 -16.92 -4.33
C ARG A 138 -20.01 -17.66 -5.64
N VAL A 139 -19.51 -17.16 -6.75
CA VAL A 139 -19.68 -17.80 -8.07
C VAL A 139 -18.80 -19.02 -8.20
N ARG A 140 -17.53 -18.91 -7.80
CA ARG A 140 -16.52 -19.96 -7.96
C ARG A 140 -16.70 -21.12 -6.97
N GLU A 141 -17.05 -20.81 -5.73
CA GLU A 141 -17.01 -21.75 -4.60
C GLU A 141 -18.39 -21.97 -3.94
N ARG A 142 -19.41 -22.21 -4.77
CA ARG A 142 -20.79 -22.42 -4.27
C ARG A 142 -20.89 -23.51 -3.20
N GLY A 143 -20.16 -24.61 -3.38
CA GLY A 143 -20.13 -25.73 -2.43
C GLY A 143 -19.63 -25.32 -1.04
N LEU A 144 -18.61 -24.48 -1.00
CA LEU A 144 -18.07 -23.96 0.26
C LEU A 144 -18.97 -22.89 0.88
N ALA A 145 -19.73 -22.14 0.09
CA ALA A 145 -20.66 -21.16 0.61
C ALA A 145 -21.84 -21.79 1.37
N VAL A 146 -22.43 -22.86 0.84
CA VAL A 146 -23.70 -23.44 1.35
C VAL A 146 -23.51 -24.81 2.01
N GLY A 147 -22.60 -25.66 1.46
CA GLY A 147 -22.37 -27.02 1.92
C GLY A 147 -21.57 -27.13 3.23
N PRO A 148 -21.33 -28.34 3.76
CA PRO A 148 -20.50 -28.53 4.93
C PRO A 148 -19.05 -28.16 4.65
N LEU A 149 -18.33 -27.62 5.66
CA LEU A 149 -16.88 -27.44 5.54
C LEU A 149 -16.20 -28.82 5.47
N PRO A 150 -15.07 -28.92 4.73
CA PRO A 150 -14.24 -30.12 4.75
C PRO A 150 -13.89 -30.55 6.18
N ALA A 151 -13.80 -31.86 6.42
CA ALA A 151 -13.52 -32.39 7.77
C ALA A 151 -12.22 -31.82 8.37
N ARG A 152 -11.18 -31.71 7.55
CA ARG A 152 -9.90 -31.09 7.95
C ARG A 152 -10.08 -29.65 8.47
N ASP A 153 -10.91 -28.85 7.81
CA ASP A 153 -11.09 -27.45 8.21
C ASP A 153 -11.93 -27.32 9.46
N ARG A 154 -12.92 -28.21 9.64
CA ARG A 154 -13.67 -28.32 10.92
C ARG A 154 -12.72 -28.63 12.09
N GLN A 155 -11.78 -29.56 11.89
CA GLN A 155 -10.78 -29.92 12.90
C GLN A 155 -9.84 -28.74 13.19
N ARG A 156 -9.34 -28.04 12.17
CA ARG A 156 -8.50 -26.83 12.33
C ARG A 156 -9.24 -25.73 13.10
N LEU A 157 -10.51 -25.49 12.78
CA LEU A 157 -11.32 -24.50 13.50
C LEU A 157 -11.56 -24.89 14.94
N ALA A 158 -11.83 -26.17 15.23
CA ALA A 158 -11.98 -26.70 16.59
C ALA A 158 -10.67 -26.56 17.38
N ALA A 159 -9.51 -26.70 16.74
CA ALA A 159 -8.19 -26.44 17.33
C ALA A 159 -7.84 -24.95 17.45
N GLY A 160 -8.77 -24.03 17.14
CA GLY A 160 -8.57 -22.61 17.29
C GLY A 160 -7.88 -21.90 16.10
N ALA A 161 -7.64 -22.58 14.98
CA ALA A 161 -6.93 -21.99 13.83
C ALA A 161 -7.60 -20.70 13.34
N ASP A 162 -6.78 -19.70 13.07
CA ASP A 162 -7.18 -18.42 12.48
C ASP A 162 -6.03 -17.83 11.65
N VAL A 163 -6.09 -18.01 10.34
CA VAL A 163 -5.04 -17.56 9.42
C VAL A 163 -5.26 -16.16 8.85
N ARG A 164 -6.28 -15.42 9.31
CA ARG A 164 -6.63 -14.11 8.75
C ARG A 164 -5.50 -13.09 8.83
N ALA A 165 -4.85 -12.99 9.98
CA ALA A 165 -3.74 -12.07 10.17
C ALA A 165 -2.54 -12.44 9.28
N ARG A 166 -2.17 -13.71 9.22
CA ARG A 166 -1.11 -14.23 8.37
C ARG A 166 -1.38 -13.98 6.89
N ASN A 167 -2.58 -14.31 6.43
CA ASN A 167 -2.95 -14.13 5.02
C ASN A 167 -2.99 -12.65 4.64
N TRP A 168 -3.50 -11.79 5.52
CA TRP A 168 -3.47 -10.35 5.31
C TRP A 168 -2.01 -9.81 5.22
N ARG A 169 -1.12 -10.22 6.13
CA ARG A 169 0.30 -9.85 6.06
C ARG A 169 0.93 -10.29 4.74
N GLY A 170 0.74 -11.56 4.37
CA GLY A 170 1.27 -12.11 3.12
C GLY A 170 0.76 -11.35 1.89
N ARG A 171 -0.54 -11.04 1.84
CA ARG A 171 -1.15 -10.22 0.77
C ARG A 171 -0.49 -8.84 0.70
N ARG A 172 -0.42 -8.15 1.82
CA ARG A 172 0.18 -6.81 1.88
C ARG A 172 1.65 -6.82 1.50
N THR A 173 2.42 -7.76 2.02
CA THR A 173 3.82 -7.93 1.68
C THR A 173 4.01 -8.15 0.18
N GLY A 174 3.24 -9.04 -0.44
CA GLY A 174 3.28 -9.27 -1.88
C GLY A 174 2.98 -8.01 -2.69
N LEU A 175 1.98 -7.22 -2.29
CA LEU A 175 1.65 -5.95 -2.93
C LEU A 175 2.76 -4.90 -2.79
N LEU A 176 3.41 -4.84 -1.64
CA LEU A 176 4.54 -3.93 -1.40
C LEU A 176 5.75 -4.34 -2.26
N LEU A 177 6.16 -5.60 -2.21
CA LEU A 177 7.30 -6.12 -2.97
C LEU A 177 7.11 -5.97 -4.49
N ALA A 178 5.89 -6.14 -4.99
CA ALA A 178 5.58 -5.96 -6.42
C ALA A 178 5.75 -4.51 -6.92
N ARG A 179 5.80 -3.54 -6.03
CA ARG A 179 5.91 -2.10 -6.35
C ARG A 179 7.27 -1.51 -6.01
N THR A 180 8.07 -2.24 -5.26
CA THR A 180 9.36 -1.79 -4.75
C THR A 180 10.47 -2.37 -5.61
N ALA A 181 11.19 -1.51 -6.33
CA ALA A 181 12.31 -1.91 -7.19
C ALA A 181 13.65 -1.90 -6.44
N ASP A 182 13.82 -1.01 -5.48
CA ASP A 182 15.05 -0.88 -4.70
C ASP A 182 15.26 -2.08 -3.77
N PRO A 183 16.44 -2.76 -3.82
CA PRO A 183 16.69 -3.94 -3.01
C PRO A 183 16.67 -3.68 -1.49
N TRP A 184 17.12 -2.50 -1.02
CA TRP A 184 17.08 -2.14 0.40
C TRP A 184 15.67 -1.88 0.88
N GLU A 185 14.84 -1.20 0.09
CA GLU A 185 13.41 -1.04 0.40
C GLU A 185 12.70 -2.40 0.43
N ARG A 186 13.03 -3.33 -0.48
CA ARG A 186 12.51 -4.70 -0.47
C ARG A 186 12.87 -5.43 0.82
N ALA A 187 14.15 -5.34 1.25
CA ALA A 187 14.58 -5.88 2.53
C ALA A 187 13.84 -5.24 3.71
N ALA A 188 13.63 -3.90 3.69
CA ALA A 188 12.89 -3.18 4.72
C ALA A 188 11.41 -3.61 4.81
N VAL A 189 10.76 -3.92 3.69
CA VAL A 189 9.40 -4.49 3.68
C VAL A 189 9.34 -5.79 4.46
N VAL A 190 10.33 -6.68 4.28
CA VAL A 190 10.38 -7.97 5.00
C VAL A 190 10.78 -7.78 6.46
N ALA A 191 11.77 -6.92 6.72
CA ALA A 191 12.24 -6.60 8.07
C ALA A 191 11.13 -6.09 8.99
N ALA A 192 10.22 -5.28 8.45
CA ALA A 192 9.09 -4.71 9.20
C ALA A 192 8.09 -5.76 9.74
N LEU A 193 8.17 -7.01 9.27
CA LEU A 193 7.31 -8.12 9.70
C LEU A 193 7.88 -8.90 10.89
N LEU A 194 9.15 -8.71 11.22
CA LEU A 194 9.82 -9.40 12.32
C LEU A 194 9.70 -8.62 13.64
N GLU A 195 9.60 -9.35 14.74
CA GLU A 195 9.75 -8.75 16.06
C GLU A 195 11.22 -8.30 16.25
N PRO A 196 11.48 -7.23 17.06
CA PRO A 196 12.82 -6.69 17.20
C PRO A 196 13.91 -7.72 17.59
N PRO A 197 13.65 -8.70 18.45
CA PRO A 197 14.66 -9.74 18.76
C PRO A 197 14.98 -10.64 17.56
N ASP A 198 13.99 -10.97 16.74
CA ASP A 198 14.18 -11.82 15.56
C ASP A 198 14.90 -11.04 14.46
N LEU A 199 14.56 -9.76 14.27
CA LEU A 199 15.27 -8.85 13.38
C LEU A 199 16.75 -8.71 13.79
N ALA A 200 17.04 -8.51 15.07
CA ALA A 200 18.43 -8.38 15.57
C ALA A 200 19.25 -9.65 15.35
N ARG A 201 18.60 -10.82 15.36
CA ARG A 201 19.26 -12.10 15.07
C ARG A 201 19.66 -12.23 13.61
N VAL A 202 18.79 -11.76 12.69
CA VAL A 202 19.08 -11.82 11.24
C VAL A 202 20.02 -10.70 10.79
N VAL A 203 19.91 -9.52 11.41
CA VAL A 203 20.68 -8.31 11.11
C VAL A 203 21.42 -7.86 12.38
N PRO A 204 22.60 -8.41 12.68
CA PRO A 204 23.38 -8.03 13.88
C PRO A 204 23.88 -6.58 13.83
N ASP A 205 24.14 -6.04 12.65
CA ASP A 205 24.61 -4.66 12.45
C ASP A 205 23.51 -3.65 12.78
N GLU A 206 23.79 -2.75 13.72
CA GLU A 206 22.86 -1.71 14.16
C GLU A 206 22.62 -0.65 13.09
N ALA A 207 23.61 -0.30 12.30
CA ALA A 207 23.48 0.66 11.22
C ALA A 207 22.57 0.14 10.10
N GLU A 208 22.70 -1.16 9.75
CA GLU A 208 21.78 -1.78 8.80
C GLU A 208 20.35 -1.84 9.35
N ARG A 209 20.16 -2.16 10.64
CA ARG A 209 18.81 -2.13 11.26
C ARG A 209 18.20 -0.73 11.25
N ALA A 210 19.02 0.30 11.52
CA ALA A 210 18.57 1.69 11.43
C ALA A 210 18.15 2.06 10.01
N LEU A 211 18.93 1.66 9.00
CA LEU A 211 18.58 1.86 7.58
C LEU A 211 17.28 1.16 7.23
N LEU A 212 17.10 -0.11 7.58
CA LEU A 212 15.88 -0.86 7.32
C LEU A 212 14.65 -0.22 8.01
N THR A 213 14.86 0.35 9.19
CA THR A 213 13.79 1.07 9.92
C THR A 213 13.42 2.38 9.23
N ALA A 214 14.41 3.12 8.71
CA ALA A 214 14.18 4.36 7.97
C ALA A 214 13.47 4.11 6.62
N LEU A 215 13.74 2.96 5.98
CA LEU A 215 13.11 2.53 4.74
C LEU A 215 11.82 1.72 4.95
N ALA A 216 11.38 1.55 6.20
CA ALA A 216 10.20 0.76 6.49
C ALA A 216 8.97 1.27 5.73
N PRO A 217 8.12 0.35 5.21
CA PRO A 217 6.94 0.75 4.48
C PRO A 217 5.97 1.53 5.37
N PRO A 218 5.17 2.44 4.80
CA PRO A 218 4.18 3.18 5.55
C PRO A 218 3.21 2.24 6.26
N ARG A 219 2.63 2.72 7.36
CA ARG A 219 1.59 1.97 8.08
C ARG A 219 0.44 1.62 7.16
N PRO A 220 -0.20 0.44 7.34
CA PRO A 220 -1.26 -0.01 6.46
C PRO A 220 -2.50 0.88 6.57
N TYR A 221 -3.30 0.84 5.54
CA TYR A 221 -4.64 1.41 5.53
C TYR A 221 -5.43 1.00 6.78
N GLY A 222 -6.03 2.00 7.43
CA GLY A 222 -6.87 1.78 8.62
C GLY A 222 -6.10 1.59 9.93
N HIS A 223 -4.77 1.77 9.93
CA HIS A 223 -3.99 1.76 11.17
C HIS A 223 -4.46 2.90 12.09
N PRO A 224 -4.85 2.58 13.35
CA PRO A 224 -5.40 3.58 14.25
C PRO A 224 -4.32 4.50 14.82
N CYS A 225 -4.67 5.77 15.06
CA CYS A 225 -3.79 6.74 15.71
C CYS A 225 -3.85 6.67 17.25
N VAL A 226 -4.94 6.12 17.80
CA VAL A 226 -5.10 6.02 19.26
C VAL A 226 -4.15 4.97 19.81
N PRO A 227 -3.26 5.27 20.80
CA PRO A 227 -2.20 4.37 21.25
C PRO A 227 -2.66 2.96 21.59
N ALA A 228 -3.72 2.82 22.42
CA ALA A 228 -4.22 1.51 22.82
C ALA A 228 -4.78 0.66 21.65
N ALA A 229 -5.25 1.29 20.58
CA ALA A 229 -5.68 0.61 19.37
C ALA A 229 -4.49 0.36 18.43
N ALA A 230 -3.51 1.26 18.42
CA ALA A 230 -2.27 1.11 17.66
C ALA A 230 -1.48 -0.12 18.12
N GLU A 231 -1.38 -0.39 19.43
CA GLU A 231 -0.75 -1.61 19.95
C GLU A 231 -1.39 -2.90 19.41
N VAL A 232 -2.71 -2.93 19.25
CA VAL A 232 -3.41 -4.09 18.66
C VAL A 232 -3.04 -4.21 17.19
N ALA A 233 -3.00 -3.09 16.47
CA ALA A 233 -2.64 -3.02 15.06
C ALA A 233 -1.17 -3.42 14.83
N ASP A 234 -0.25 -2.93 15.65
CA ASP A 234 1.18 -3.26 15.58
C ASP A 234 1.43 -4.76 15.80
N ARG A 235 0.64 -5.39 16.69
CA ARG A 235 0.68 -6.85 16.86
C ARG A 235 0.23 -7.62 15.62
N LEU A 236 -0.67 -7.06 14.81
CA LEU A 236 -1.09 -7.69 13.56
C LEU A 236 -0.04 -7.55 12.45
N LEU A 237 0.79 -6.51 12.51
CA LEU A 237 1.83 -6.27 11.51
C LEU A 237 2.96 -7.31 11.55
N ARG A 238 3.26 -7.85 12.73
CA ARG A 238 4.41 -8.74 12.94
C ARG A 238 4.03 -10.22 12.91
N ALA A 239 4.92 -11.01 12.33
CA ALA A 239 4.83 -12.47 12.39
C ALA A 239 5.05 -12.96 13.82
N ARG A 240 4.17 -13.85 14.27
CA ARG A 240 4.24 -14.41 15.62
C ARG A 240 4.25 -15.94 15.65
N GLU A 241 3.74 -16.55 14.57
CA GLU A 241 3.79 -17.98 14.42
C GLU A 241 5.24 -18.39 14.08
N PRO A 242 5.79 -19.44 14.74
CA PRO A 242 7.17 -19.84 14.55
C PRO A 242 7.56 -20.12 13.09
N ASP A 243 6.68 -20.77 12.34
CA ASP A 243 6.89 -21.09 10.94
C ASP A 243 6.89 -19.82 10.06
N GLU A 244 6.06 -18.84 10.38
CA GLU A 244 6.01 -17.55 9.70
C GLU A 244 7.26 -16.73 10.00
N THR A 245 7.72 -16.72 11.26
CA THR A 245 8.94 -16.02 11.66
C THR A 245 10.18 -16.62 10.97
N ILE A 246 10.28 -17.95 10.91
CA ILE A 246 11.36 -18.63 10.18
C ILE A 246 11.34 -18.25 8.71
N TRP A 247 10.18 -18.25 8.08
CA TRP A 247 10.03 -17.91 6.66
C TRP A 247 10.46 -16.47 6.37
N TYR A 248 10.00 -15.49 7.17
CA TYR A 248 10.41 -14.09 6.99
C TYR A 248 11.88 -13.84 7.33
N SER A 249 12.44 -14.56 8.31
CA SER A 249 13.87 -14.48 8.63
C SER A 249 14.74 -14.95 7.44
N ALA A 250 14.39 -16.08 6.84
CA ALA A 250 15.07 -16.58 5.64
C ALA A 250 14.89 -15.63 4.44
N SER A 251 13.67 -15.13 4.22
CA SER A 251 13.37 -14.17 3.16
C SER A 251 14.17 -12.87 3.31
N LEU A 252 14.30 -12.37 4.55
CA LEU A 252 15.12 -11.19 4.85
C LEU A 252 16.60 -11.45 4.54
N GLY A 253 17.12 -12.61 4.92
CA GLY A 253 18.50 -12.99 4.62
C GLY A 253 18.79 -12.95 3.10
N MET A 254 17.87 -13.47 2.29
CA MET A 254 18.00 -13.43 0.82
C MET A 254 17.91 -11.99 0.28
N ALA A 255 16.95 -11.20 0.75
CA ALA A 255 16.79 -9.80 0.31
C ALA A 255 18.01 -8.93 0.68
N LEU A 256 18.61 -9.16 1.85
CA LEU A 256 19.83 -8.47 2.26
C LEU A 256 21.03 -8.87 1.41
N ALA A 257 21.18 -10.14 1.05
CA ALA A 257 22.23 -10.59 0.16
C ALA A 257 22.13 -9.89 -1.21
N GLU A 258 20.92 -9.77 -1.75
CA GLU A 258 20.63 -9.03 -2.99
C GLU A 258 20.98 -7.54 -2.83
N ALA A 259 20.55 -6.89 -1.75
CA ALA A 259 20.80 -5.47 -1.49
C ALA A 259 22.29 -5.15 -1.34
N ARG A 260 23.03 -5.99 -0.60
CA ARG A 260 24.49 -5.84 -0.43
C ARG A 260 25.24 -6.06 -1.73
N SER A 261 24.83 -7.04 -2.55
CA SER A 261 25.41 -7.26 -3.88
C SER A 261 25.21 -6.08 -4.81
N ALA A 262 24.01 -5.50 -4.84
CA ALA A 262 23.69 -4.33 -5.63
C ALA A 262 24.54 -3.11 -5.21
N ALA A 263 24.72 -2.89 -3.90
CA ALA A 263 25.57 -1.83 -3.37
C ALA A 263 27.05 -2.02 -3.70
N SER A 264 27.54 -3.27 -3.70
CA SER A 264 28.94 -3.59 -4.05
C SER A 264 29.23 -3.46 -5.55
N GLY A 265 28.21 -3.70 -6.40
CA GLY A 265 28.30 -3.53 -7.85
C GLY A 265 28.20 -2.08 -8.32
N SER A 266 27.66 -1.20 -7.51
CA SER A 266 27.59 0.24 -7.76
C SER A 266 28.75 0.95 -7.05
N ARG A 267 30.00 0.81 -7.56
CA ARG A 267 31.09 1.70 -7.16
C ARG A 267 30.79 3.08 -7.77
N PRO A 268 30.66 4.16 -6.98
CA PRO A 268 30.44 5.49 -7.52
C PRO A 268 31.71 6.03 -8.13
N GLY A 269 31.72 6.13 -9.45
CA GLY A 269 32.48 7.18 -10.10
C GLY A 269 31.62 8.43 -10.05
N ASP A 270 32.09 9.45 -9.35
CA ASP A 270 31.69 10.85 -9.37
C ASP A 270 30.22 11.19 -9.65
N ALA A 271 29.48 11.46 -8.60
CA ALA A 271 28.38 12.41 -8.65
C ALA A 271 28.41 13.28 -7.39
N SER A 272 28.68 14.54 -7.60
CA SER A 272 28.72 15.64 -6.64
C SER A 272 27.46 15.69 -5.80
N VAL A 273 27.68 15.76 -4.50
CA VAL A 273 26.64 16.03 -3.49
C VAL A 273 26.20 17.50 -3.66
N GLU A 274 25.04 17.73 -4.16
CA GLU A 274 24.31 18.99 -3.91
C GLU A 274 23.33 18.76 -2.76
N ASP A 275 23.71 19.35 -1.64
CA ASP A 275 22.95 19.45 -0.40
C ASP A 275 21.78 20.42 -0.60
N ASP A 276 20.54 19.93 -0.66
CA ASP A 276 19.37 20.77 -0.50
C ASP A 276 18.44 20.19 0.58
N ARG A 277 18.85 20.47 1.83
CA ARG A 277 18.00 20.32 3.00
C ARG A 277 16.98 21.45 3.00
N ARG A 278 15.75 21.17 2.59
CA ARG A 278 14.60 22.01 2.95
C ARG A 278 13.55 21.16 3.66
N GLU A 279 13.38 21.55 4.91
CA GLU A 279 12.35 21.13 5.84
C GLU A 279 10.96 21.17 5.18
N GLY A 280 10.36 19.99 5.02
CA GLY A 280 8.92 19.83 4.80
C GLY A 280 8.34 19.23 6.06
N ALA A 281 7.73 20.05 6.92
CA ALA A 281 7.01 19.58 8.09
C ALA A 281 5.92 18.58 7.66
N ASP A 282 6.16 17.33 7.94
CA ASP A 282 5.20 16.26 7.79
C ASP A 282 4.18 16.41 8.92
N ILE A 283 3.01 16.99 8.62
CA ILE A 283 1.92 17.10 9.58
C ILE A 283 1.42 15.69 9.83
N ASP A 284 1.73 15.17 11.02
CA ASP A 284 1.22 13.88 11.51
C ASP A 284 -0.31 13.88 11.42
N PRO A 285 -0.94 12.98 10.66
CA PRO A 285 -2.39 12.90 10.53
C PRO A 285 -3.10 12.63 11.86
N CYS A 286 -2.38 12.25 12.91
CA CYS A 286 -2.90 12.11 14.26
C CYS A 286 -3.06 13.47 15.00
N ALA A 287 -2.35 14.52 14.60
CA ALA A 287 -2.41 15.83 15.25
C ALA A 287 -3.71 16.60 14.92
N VAL A 288 -4.31 16.33 13.77
CA VAL A 288 -5.55 17.00 13.33
C VAL A 288 -6.79 16.53 14.10
N LEU A 289 -6.78 15.30 14.62
CA LEU A 289 -7.93 14.73 15.36
C LEU A 289 -7.92 15.08 16.86
N ALA A 290 -6.82 15.56 17.40
CA ALA A 290 -6.74 15.97 18.81
C ALA A 290 -7.31 17.38 19.08
N GLY A 291 -7.53 18.19 18.05
CA GLY A 291 -8.02 19.56 18.16
C GLY A 291 -9.55 19.73 18.20
N GLU A 292 -10.30 18.72 17.75
CA GLU A 292 -11.77 18.85 17.62
C GLU A 292 -12.59 18.28 18.78
N THR A 293 -11.98 17.71 19.82
CA THR A 293 -12.71 17.12 20.94
C THR A 293 -12.81 18.03 22.19
N ALA A 294 -12.34 19.28 22.11
CA ALA A 294 -12.31 20.18 23.28
C ALA A 294 -13.47 21.20 23.36
N VAL A 295 -14.48 21.14 22.48
CA VAL A 295 -15.61 22.08 22.50
C VAL A 295 -16.95 21.34 22.44
N LEU A 296 -17.24 20.54 23.46
CA LEU A 296 -18.63 20.13 23.74
C LEU A 296 -18.76 19.40 25.11
N VAL A 297 -18.44 20.11 26.19
CA VAL A 297 -19.02 19.87 27.52
C VAL A 297 -19.06 21.22 28.24
N GLN A 298 -20.12 21.92 28.07
CA GLN A 298 -20.79 22.77 29.06
C GLN A 298 -22.27 22.59 28.93
#